data_d9e06b256b587e193a461a1cbfcd8863
#
_entry.id   d9e06b256b587e193a461a1cbfcd8863
#
_cell.length_a   1.000
_cell.length_b   1.000
_cell.length_c   1.000
_cell.angle_alpha   90.00
_cell.angle_beta   90.00
_cell.angle_gamma   90.00
#
_symmetry.space_group_name_H-M   'P 1'
#
loop_
_entity.id
_entity.type
_entity.pdbx_description
1 polymer ?
#
loop_
_entity_poly.entity_id
_entity_poly.type
_entity_poly.pdbx_seq_one_letter_code
_entity_poly.pdbx_strand_id
1 'polypeptide(L)'
;MQENCSLFVATLLHSATNTHFFHWTTDSFSKHMALGEYYDGIVEVTDAFAEAYMGKYGKFTSFPSVYHQPKEPVKYLESLQAFVADARQDLPQDSELQNLIDEIADLINTTTYKLKFLK
;
A
#
# COMPACT_ATOMS: atom_id res chain seq x y z
N MET A 1 10.13 -1.22 -16.65
CA MET A 1 10.27 -0.56 -15.34
C MET A 1 9.10 0.33 -14.99
N GLN A 2 8.69 1.22 -15.88
CA GLN A 2 7.58 2.12 -15.59
C GLN A 2 6.26 1.37 -15.33
N GLU A 3 6.00 0.33 -16.10
CA GLU A 3 4.76 -0.46 -15.93
C GLU A 3 4.70 -1.10 -14.54
N ASN A 4 5.83 -1.63 -14.03
CA ASN A 4 5.88 -2.23 -12.70
C ASN A 4 5.66 -1.17 -11.62
N CYS A 5 6.25 0.01 -11.79
CA CYS A 5 6.07 1.10 -10.83
C CYS A 5 4.64 1.64 -10.83
N SER A 6 4.03 1.79 -12.02
CA SER A 6 2.65 2.29 -12.09
C SER A 6 1.66 1.28 -11.51
N LEU A 7 1.90 -0.02 -11.70
CA LEU A 7 1.09 -1.06 -11.07
C LEU A 7 1.26 -1.03 -9.54
N PHE A 8 2.50 -0.87 -9.08
CA PHE A 8 2.80 -0.81 -7.65
C PHE A 8 2.05 0.34 -6.97
N VAL A 9 2.18 1.56 -7.48
CA VAL A 9 1.52 2.72 -6.85
C VAL A 9 0.01 2.64 -6.99
N ALA A 10 -0.53 2.16 -8.12
CA ALA A 10 -1.96 2.02 -8.30
C ALA A 10 -2.54 1.01 -7.31
N THR A 11 -1.88 -0.12 -7.11
CA THR A 11 -2.32 -1.14 -6.15
C THR A 11 -2.36 -0.57 -4.73
N LEU A 12 -1.35 0.21 -4.35
CA LEU A 12 -1.31 0.82 -3.02
C LEU A 12 -2.39 1.89 -2.84
N LEU A 13 -2.65 2.70 -3.87
CA LEU A 13 -3.74 3.68 -3.79
C LEU A 13 -5.11 3.00 -3.72
N HIS A 14 -5.29 1.90 -4.46
CA HIS A 14 -6.52 1.09 -4.34
C HIS A 14 -6.66 0.54 -2.92
N SER A 15 -5.54 0.22 -2.25
CA SER A 15 -5.61 -0.28 -0.89
C SER A 15 -6.13 0.78 0.09
N ALA A 16 -5.89 2.05 -0.18
CA ALA A 16 -6.46 3.12 0.64
C ALA A 16 -7.98 3.11 0.54
N THR A 17 -8.52 3.00 -0.67
CA THR A 17 -9.97 2.94 -0.89
C THR A 17 -10.56 1.69 -0.22
N ASN A 18 -9.94 0.54 -0.42
CA ASN A 18 -10.44 -0.72 0.13
C ASN A 18 -10.45 -0.72 1.66
N THR A 19 -9.38 -0.23 2.27
CA THR A 19 -9.31 -0.17 3.74
C THR A 19 -10.24 0.90 4.32
N HIS A 20 -10.52 1.96 3.55
CA HIS A 20 -11.51 2.94 3.94
C HIS A 20 -12.91 2.31 4.05
N PHE A 21 -13.25 1.46 3.08
CA PHE A 21 -14.52 0.72 3.14
C PHE A 21 -14.56 -0.21 4.34
N PHE A 22 -13.49 -0.95 4.61
CA PHE A 22 -13.40 -1.80 5.80
C PHE A 22 -13.51 -1.00 7.08
N HIS A 23 -12.90 0.20 7.11
CA HIS A 23 -12.98 1.12 8.24
C HIS A 23 -14.43 1.46 8.58
N TRP A 24 -15.26 1.66 7.55
CA TRP A 24 -16.67 1.97 7.76
C TRP A 24 -17.49 0.76 8.20
N THR A 25 -17.12 -0.44 7.79
CA THR A 25 -18.00 -1.62 7.95
C THR A 25 -17.60 -2.54 9.09
N THR A 26 -16.45 -2.33 9.72
CA THR A 26 -16.03 -3.17 10.85
C THR A 26 -16.83 -2.86 12.11
N ASP A 27 -17.10 -3.91 12.90
CA ASP A 27 -17.72 -3.76 14.23
C ASP A 27 -16.70 -3.61 15.35
N SER A 28 -15.40 -3.71 15.02
CA SER A 28 -14.33 -3.63 16.00
C SER A 28 -13.75 -2.22 16.04
N PHE A 29 -13.77 -1.60 17.22
CA PHE A 29 -13.22 -0.26 17.38
C PHE A 29 -11.72 -0.23 17.08
N SER A 30 -10.97 -1.24 17.54
CA SER A 30 -9.53 -1.28 17.28
C SER A 30 -9.23 -1.42 15.79
N LYS A 31 -10.02 -2.20 15.05
CA LYS A 31 -9.85 -2.31 13.59
C LYS A 31 -10.24 -1.02 12.88
N HIS A 32 -11.30 -0.38 13.31
CA HIS A 32 -11.73 0.92 12.78
C HIS A 32 -10.58 1.92 12.88
N MET A 33 -9.95 2.02 14.03
CA MET A 33 -8.84 2.95 14.25
C MET A 33 -7.62 2.58 13.41
N ALA A 34 -7.23 1.30 13.41
CA ALA A 34 -6.06 0.84 12.66
C ALA A 34 -6.23 1.04 11.15
N LEU A 35 -7.42 0.75 10.62
CA LEU A 35 -7.71 0.94 9.19
C LEU A 35 -7.70 2.42 8.82
N GLY A 36 -8.19 3.30 9.71
CA GLY A 36 -8.16 4.74 9.49
C GLY A 36 -6.75 5.28 9.39
N GLU A 37 -5.88 4.85 10.30
CA GLU A 37 -4.47 5.24 10.26
C GLU A 37 -3.78 4.71 8.99
N TYR A 38 -4.17 3.50 8.56
CA TYR A 38 -3.56 2.90 7.37
C TYR A 38 -3.91 3.69 6.11
N TYR A 39 -5.19 3.97 5.84
CA TYR A 39 -5.50 4.60 4.55
C TYR A 39 -4.97 6.02 4.44
N ASP A 40 -4.85 6.73 5.56
CA ASP A 40 -4.19 8.04 5.56
C ASP A 40 -2.68 7.89 5.30
N GLY A 41 -2.04 6.96 6.00
CA GLY A 41 -0.61 6.78 5.91
C GLY A 41 -0.15 6.21 4.57
N ILE A 42 -0.91 5.27 3.99
CA ILE A 42 -0.48 4.63 2.74
C ILE A 42 -0.48 5.62 1.57
N VAL A 43 -1.39 6.58 1.55
CA VAL A 43 -1.39 7.61 0.51
C VAL A 43 -0.14 8.47 0.63
N GLU A 44 0.22 8.86 1.85
CA GLU A 44 1.40 9.71 2.09
C GLU A 44 2.69 9.00 1.66
N VAL A 45 2.91 7.76 2.09
CA VAL A 45 4.15 7.06 1.73
C VAL A 45 4.19 6.64 0.28
N THR A 46 3.03 6.37 -0.33
CA THR A 46 2.96 6.07 -1.77
C THR A 46 3.29 7.31 -2.60
N ASP A 47 2.77 8.48 -2.20
CA ASP A 47 3.11 9.75 -2.85
C ASP A 47 4.61 10.01 -2.79
N ALA A 48 5.23 9.79 -1.65
CA ALA A 48 6.67 9.99 -1.50
C ALA A 48 7.46 9.12 -2.46
N PHE A 49 7.09 7.84 -2.58
CA PHE A 49 7.74 6.93 -3.52
C PHE A 49 7.50 7.35 -4.97
N ALA A 50 6.25 7.67 -5.33
CA ALA A 50 5.89 8.02 -6.70
C ALA A 50 6.61 9.28 -7.17
N GLU A 51 6.67 10.31 -6.33
CA GLU A 51 7.32 11.57 -6.69
C GLU A 51 8.83 11.42 -6.77
N ALA A 52 9.46 10.66 -5.86
CA ALA A 52 10.88 10.38 -5.93
C ALA A 52 11.24 9.56 -7.18
N TYR A 53 10.41 8.58 -7.52
CA TYR A 53 10.59 7.80 -8.75
C TYR A 53 10.49 8.70 -9.98
N MET A 54 9.44 9.52 -10.07
CA MET A 54 9.26 10.41 -11.22
C MET A 54 10.36 11.47 -11.34
N GLY A 55 10.88 11.93 -10.20
CA GLY A 55 11.98 12.88 -10.20
C GLY A 55 13.24 12.32 -10.81
N LYS A 56 13.47 11.02 -10.68
CA LYS A 56 14.66 10.38 -11.25
C LYS A 56 14.44 9.79 -12.64
N TYR A 57 13.28 9.17 -12.87
CA TYR A 57 13.04 8.37 -14.08
C TYR A 57 12.00 8.94 -15.03
N GLY A 58 11.32 10.03 -14.67
CA GLY A 58 10.31 10.66 -15.50
C GLY A 58 8.89 10.30 -15.10
N LYS A 59 7.95 11.10 -15.57
CA LYS A 59 6.54 10.96 -15.18
C LYS A 59 5.92 9.67 -15.68
N PHE A 60 5.00 9.15 -14.87
CA PHE A 60 4.11 8.07 -15.32
C PHE A 60 3.29 8.55 -16.51
N THR A 61 3.09 7.67 -17.47
CA THR A 61 2.29 7.99 -18.68
C THR A 61 0.93 7.30 -18.65
N SER A 62 0.78 6.23 -17.86
CA SER A 62 -0.48 5.50 -17.76
C SER A 62 -0.52 4.67 -16.49
N PHE A 63 -1.72 4.29 -16.10
CA PHE A 63 -1.94 3.43 -14.94
C PHE A 63 -2.83 2.27 -15.34
N PRO A 64 -2.65 1.09 -14.73
CA PRO A 64 -3.55 -0.03 -15.01
C PRO A 64 -4.95 0.27 -14.50
N SER A 65 -5.95 -0.22 -15.20
CA SER A 65 -7.35 -0.03 -14.82
C SER A 65 -7.91 -1.24 -14.07
N VAL A 66 -7.04 -1.97 -13.39
CA VAL A 66 -7.41 -3.17 -12.64
C VAL A 66 -7.69 -2.78 -11.20
N TYR A 67 -8.94 -2.97 -10.78
CA TYR A 67 -9.36 -2.74 -9.40
C TYR A 67 -10.28 -3.88 -8.99
N HIS A 68 -10.09 -4.39 -7.78
CA HIS A 68 -11.02 -5.34 -7.20
C HIS A 68 -11.23 -5.00 -5.73
N GLN A 69 -12.43 -5.29 -5.23
CA GLN A 69 -12.78 -5.06 -3.84
C GLN A 69 -12.61 -6.34 -3.05
N PRO A 70 -11.71 -6.37 -2.06
CA PRO A 70 -11.51 -7.56 -1.22
C PRO A 70 -12.67 -7.74 -0.25
N LYS A 71 -12.75 -8.94 0.34
CA LYS A 71 -13.88 -9.29 1.22
C LYS A 71 -13.53 -9.26 2.71
N GLU A 72 -12.23 -9.39 3.06
CA GLU A 72 -11.84 -9.57 4.44
C GLU A 72 -10.53 -8.82 4.72
N PRO A 73 -10.48 -7.95 5.76
CA PRO A 73 -9.34 -7.03 5.92
C PRO A 73 -8.02 -7.70 6.28
N VAL A 74 -8.00 -8.71 7.15
CA VAL A 74 -6.73 -9.33 7.57
C VAL A 74 -6.06 -10.03 6.38
N LYS A 75 -6.83 -10.83 5.64
CA LYS A 75 -6.29 -11.52 4.47
C LYS A 75 -5.84 -10.52 3.40
N TYR A 76 -6.56 -9.42 3.27
CA TYR A 76 -6.19 -8.38 2.33
C TYR A 76 -4.85 -7.76 2.68
N LEU A 77 -4.65 -7.38 3.94
CA LEU A 77 -3.37 -6.82 4.38
C LEU A 77 -2.23 -7.83 4.23
N GLU A 78 -2.50 -9.10 4.51
CA GLU A 78 -1.50 -10.15 4.28
C GLU A 78 -1.14 -10.29 2.79
N SER A 79 -2.12 -10.15 1.91
CA SER A 79 -1.85 -10.16 0.47
C SER A 79 -1.02 -8.95 0.04
N LEU A 80 -1.21 -7.81 0.69
CA LEU A 80 -0.40 -6.62 0.43
C LEU A 80 1.04 -6.81 0.91
N GLN A 81 1.25 -7.48 2.04
CA GLN A 81 2.60 -7.84 2.50
C GLN A 81 3.34 -8.66 1.44
N ALA A 82 2.68 -9.69 0.93
CA ALA A 82 3.26 -10.55 -0.12
C ALA A 82 3.49 -9.77 -1.41
N PHE A 83 2.55 -8.92 -1.78
CA PHE A 83 2.65 -8.10 -2.99
C PHE A 83 3.88 -7.18 -2.95
N VAL A 84 4.09 -6.48 -1.84
CA VAL A 84 5.23 -5.55 -1.71
C VAL A 84 6.55 -6.32 -1.72
N ALA A 85 6.63 -7.43 -0.98
CA ALA A 85 7.83 -8.24 -0.93
C ALA A 85 8.24 -8.76 -2.31
N ASP A 86 7.26 -9.17 -3.10
CA ASP A 86 7.50 -9.68 -4.45
C ASP A 86 7.79 -8.55 -5.44
N ALA A 87 6.96 -7.51 -5.43
CA ALA A 87 7.07 -6.41 -6.38
C ALA A 87 8.39 -5.64 -6.26
N ARG A 88 8.92 -5.47 -5.04
CA ARG A 88 10.12 -4.65 -4.83
C ARG A 88 11.35 -5.18 -5.56
N GLN A 89 11.36 -6.46 -5.88
CA GLN A 89 12.48 -7.06 -6.61
C GLN A 89 12.55 -6.57 -8.04
N ASP A 90 11.41 -6.17 -8.61
CA ASP A 90 11.28 -5.70 -9.99
C ASP A 90 11.16 -4.18 -10.09
N LEU A 91 11.28 -3.47 -8.98
CA LEU A 91 11.30 -2.01 -8.92
C LEU A 91 12.74 -1.51 -8.92
N PRO A 92 13.00 -0.20 -9.17
CA PRO A 92 14.35 0.32 -9.15
C PRO A 92 15.07 0.02 -7.83
N GLN A 93 16.34 -0.37 -7.93
CA GLN A 93 17.12 -0.77 -6.76
C GLN A 93 17.89 0.38 -6.11
N ASP A 94 17.64 1.62 -6.54
CA ASP A 94 18.18 2.82 -5.92
C ASP A 94 17.88 2.79 -4.41
N SER A 95 18.89 3.03 -3.59
CA SER A 95 18.75 2.88 -2.13
C SER A 95 17.66 3.82 -1.57
N GLU A 96 17.56 5.04 -2.07
CA GLU A 96 16.55 5.99 -1.61
C GLU A 96 15.14 5.52 -1.95
N LEU A 97 14.94 4.88 -3.12
CA LEU A 97 13.64 4.35 -3.50
C LEU A 97 13.30 3.10 -2.71
N GLN A 98 14.27 2.21 -2.51
CA GLN A 98 14.04 1.03 -1.68
C GLN A 98 13.76 1.40 -0.22
N ASN A 99 14.37 2.47 0.30
CA ASN A 99 14.06 2.96 1.64
C ASN A 99 12.62 3.46 1.76
N LEU A 100 12.07 4.07 0.72
CA LEU A 100 10.66 4.46 0.71
C LEU A 100 9.74 3.25 0.65
N ILE A 101 10.15 2.21 -0.07
CA ILE A 101 9.41 0.94 -0.07
C ILE A 101 9.45 0.30 1.32
N ASP A 102 10.56 0.43 2.05
CA ASP A 102 10.64 -0.05 3.43
C ASP A 102 9.56 0.61 4.31
N GLU A 103 9.34 1.92 4.15
CA GLU A 103 8.30 2.62 4.91
C GLU A 103 6.90 2.12 4.56
N ILE A 104 6.66 1.81 3.29
CA ILE A 104 5.40 1.20 2.84
C ILE A 104 5.23 -0.16 3.50
N ALA A 105 6.25 -0.99 3.45
CA ALA A 105 6.22 -2.33 4.06
C ALA A 105 5.98 -2.25 5.57
N ASP A 106 6.64 -1.32 6.26
CA ASP A 106 6.46 -1.13 7.70
C ASP A 106 5.02 -0.77 8.06
N LEU A 107 4.41 0.13 7.29
CA LEU A 107 3.03 0.53 7.55
C LEU A 107 2.08 -0.65 7.35
N ILE A 108 2.26 -1.43 6.30
CA ILE A 108 1.44 -2.62 6.04
C ILE A 108 1.63 -3.63 7.18
N ASN A 109 2.87 -3.86 7.60
CA ASN A 109 3.18 -4.81 8.66
C ASN A 109 2.56 -4.40 10.00
N THR A 110 2.71 -3.14 10.39
CA THR A 110 2.16 -2.66 11.67
C THR A 110 0.64 -2.67 11.67
N THR A 111 0.02 -2.36 10.54
CA THR A 111 -1.43 -2.43 10.41
C THR A 111 -1.91 -3.87 10.50
N THR A 112 -1.22 -4.80 9.83
CA THR A 112 -1.55 -6.22 9.91
C THR A 112 -1.48 -6.71 11.36
N TYR A 113 -0.43 -6.31 12.08
CA TYR A 113 -0.31 -6.64 13.51
C TYR A 113 -1.54 -6.18 14.30
N LYS A 114 -1.94 -4.92 14.10
CA LYS A 114 -3.07 -4.36 14.84
C LYS A 114 -4.38 -5.07 14.52
N LEU A 115 -4.60 -5.41 13.25
CA LEU A 115 -5.82 -6.11 12.84
C LEU A 115 -5.88 -7.53 13.39
N LYS A 116 -4.74 -8.21 13.50
CA LYS A 116 -4.71 -9.61 13.93
C LYS A 116 -4.76 -9.77 15.44
N PHE A 117 -4.11 -8.88 16.17
CA PHE A 117 -3.81 -9.14 17.59
C PHE A 117 -4.45 -8.15 18.56
N LEU A 118 -4.92 -7.00 18.13
CA LEU A 118 -5.58 -6.03 19.01
C LEU A 118 -7.10 -6.17 18.93
N LYS A 119 -7.76 -5.93 20.05
CA LYS A 119 -9.23 -6.08 20.14
C LYS A 119 -9.93 -4.74 20.22
#